data_37564b49a57a29cbfcea0e6c8cbb9e37
#
_entry.id   37564b49a57a29cbfcea0e6c8cbb9e37
#
_cell.length_a   1.000
_cell.length_b   1.000
_cell.length_c   1.000
_cell.angle_alpha   90.00
_cell.angle_beta   90.00
_cell.angle_gamma   90.00
#
_symmetry.space_group_name_H-M   'P 1'
#
loop_
_entity.id
_entity.type
_entity.pdbx_description
1 polymer ?
#
loop_
_entity_poly.entity_id
_entity_poly.type
_entity_poly.pdbx_seq_one_letter_code
_entity_poly.pdbx_strand_id
1 'polypeptide(L)'
;MNDTPAAPRETLSRIAANVEKVMKGQAASIRKLLAALTGGGHVLLEDAPGTGKTTLAKALAKSLGAGFNRLQFTPDLLPSDILGVSIFDQKEQAFRFHAGPVFTHVLLADEINRASPRTQSALLEAMGEGQVSVDGTTRRLIEPFFVIATQNPVESHGTYPLPEAQMDRFMMRFSPGYVSPEMEVAILGDQETAHPLEGIGAVATLEDLAGARRAARAVPIAPELKRYIVELVGRTRTAEGVQLGASPRASLALMLASRALALLDGSGFVTPGHIQELASPVIAHRLALDPQARFSGLSGAGVVEAVLKAVPAPA
;
A
#
# COMPACT_ATOMS: atom_id res chain seq x y z
N MET A 1 22.67 -22.10 -16.82
CA MET A 1 21.66 -21.35 -17.61
C MET A 1 21.67 -19.94 -17.10
N ASN A 2 22.16 -18.99 -17.90
CA ASN A 2 22.13 -17.58 -17.55
C ASN A 2 20.70 -17.08 -17.84
N ASP A 3 19.85 -17.10 -16.82
CA ASP A 3 18.57 -16.39 -16.90
C ASP A 3 18.87 -14.89 -16.99
N THR A 4 18.76 -14.34 -18.19
CA THR A 4 18.75 -12.90 -18.38
C THR A 4 17.54 -12.35 -17.58
N PRO A 5 17.72 -11.46 -16.62
CA PRO A 5 16.60 -10.95 -15.85
C PRO A 5 15.54 -10.37 -16.79
N ALA A 6 14.28 -10.79 -16.62
CA ALA A 6 13.17 -10.27 -17.40
C ALA A 6 13.17 -8.74 -17.36
N ALA A 7 12.81 -8.10 -18.49
CA ALA A 7 12.74 -6.65 -18.53
C ALA A 7 11.81 -6.14 -17.41
N PRO A 8 12.16 -5.10 -16.65
CA PRO A 8 11.44 -4.65 -15.45
C PRO A 8 9.94 -4.45 -15.67
N ARG A 9 9.53 -3.95 -16.83
CA ARG A 9 8.13 -3.82 -17.23
C ARG A 9 7.45 -5.18 -17.36
N GLU A 10 8.10 -6.14 -18.03
CA GLU A 10 7.57 -7.49 -18.25
C GLU A 10 7.35 -8.22 -16.92
N THR A 11 8.25 -8.05 -15.97
CA THR A 11 8.10 -8.54 -14.59
C THR A 11 6.79 -8.03 -13.96
N LEU A 12 6.56 -6.72 -14.00
CA LEU A 12 5.33 -6.13 -13.45
C LEU A 12 4.08 -6.60 -14.17
N SER A 13 4.13 -6.71 -15.50
CA SER A 13 3.00 -7.22 -16.31
C SER A 13 2.68 -8.69 -16.00
N ARG A 14 3.70 -9.53 -15.80
CA ARG A 14 3.49 -10.93 -15.39
C ARG A 14 2.87 -11.05 -14.01
N ILE A 15 3.32 -10.22 -13.07
CA ILE A 15 2.73 -10.17 -11.72
C ILE A 15 1.27 -9.73 -11.80
N ALA A 16 0.97 -8.64 -12.54
CA ALA A 16 -0.38 -8.14 -12.73
C ALA A 16 -1.29 -9.24 -13.28
N ALA A 17 -0.93 -9.83 -14.42
CA ALA A 17 -1.71 -10.88 -15.07
C ALA A 17 -1.89 -12.12 -14.18
N ASN A 18 -0.91 -12.47 -13.35
CA ASN A 18 -1.03 -13.59 -12.43
C ASN A 18 -1.98 -13.31 -11.26
N VAL A 19 -1.94 -12.09 -10.73
CA VAL A 19 -2.88 -11.64 -9.68
C VAL A 19 -4.30 -11.51 -10.24
N GLU A 20 -4.48 -11.03 -11.47
CA GLU A 20 -5.77 -10.89 -12.14
C GLU A 20 -6.51 -12.22 -12.34
N LYS A 21 -5.79 -13.35 -12.47
CA LYS A 21 -6.40 -14.68 -12.51
C LYS A 21 -7.25 -14.99 -11.27
N VAL A 22 -6.86 -14.41 -10.13
CA VAL A 22 -7.51 -14.62 -8.84
C VAL A 22 -8.43 -13.45 -8.48
N MET A 23 -8.03 -12.23 -8.86
CA MET A 23 -8.72 -10.97 -8.53
C MET A 23 -9.41 -10.39 -9.77
N LYS A 24 -10.39 -11.13 -10.28
CA LYS A 24 -11.15 -10.74 -11.49
C LYS A 24 -11.83 -9.38 -11.29
N GLY A 25 -11.81 -8.56 -12.34
CA GLY A 25 -12.42 -7.24 -12.34
C GLY A 25 -11.71 -6.18 -11.49
N GLN A 26 -10.53 -6.50 -10.92
CA GLN A 26 -9.79 -5.61 -10.00
C GLN A 26 -8.52 -5.01 -10.62
N ALA A 27 -8.43 -4.90 -11.94
CA ALA A 27 -7.25 -4.40 -12.66
C ALA A 27 -6.76 -3.04 -12.14
N ALA A 28 -7.68 -2.10 -11.86
CA ALA A 28 -7.34 -0.78 -11.33
C ALA A 28 -6.71 -0.84 -9.92
N SER A 29 -7.16 -1.75 -9.07
CA SER A 29 -6.62 -1.95 -7.72
C SER A 29 -5.26 -2.62 -7.76
N ILE A 30 -5.08 -3.63 -8.63
CA ILE A 30 -3.81 -4.31 -8.87
C ILE A 30 -2.77 -3.32 -9.39
N ARG A 31 -3.14 -2.44 -10.31
CA ARG A 31 -2.31 -1.38 -10.88
C ARG A 31 -1.79 -0.43 -9.78
N LYS A 32 -2.66 0.06 -8.90
CA LYS A 32 -2.29 0.91 -7.76
C LYS A 32 -1.39 0.16 -6.76
N LEU A 33 -1.72 -1.10 -6.47
CA LEU A 33 -0.93 -1.95 -5.58
C LEU A 33 0.50 -2.14 -6.10
N LEU A 34 0.65 -2.43 -7.39
CA LEU A 34 1.95 -2.59 -8.04
C LEU A 34 2.72 -1.27 -8.12
N ALA A 35 2.05 -0.15 -8.37
CA ALA A 35 2.67 1.17 -8.33
C ALA A 35 3.21 1.50 -6.92
N ALA A 36 2.46 1.19 -5.85
CA ALA A 36 2.92 1.37 -4.48
C ALA A 36 4.08 0.43 -4.13
N LEU A 37 3.97 -0.86 -4.44
CA LEU A 37 5.01 -1.86 -4.20
C LEU A 37 6.33 -1.48 -4.90
N THR A 38 6.25 -1.11 -6.18
CA THR A 38 7.41 -0.73 -7.01
C THR A 38 7.96 0.63 -6.59
N GLY A 39 7.11 1.57 -6.20
CA GLY A 39 7.50 2.87 -5.63
C GLY A 39 8.17 2.77 -4.26
N GLY A 40 8.08 1.62 -3.60
CA GLY A 40 8.69 1.35 -2.29
C GLY A 40 7.87 1.88 -1.11
N GLY A 41 6.54 2.03 -1.28
CA GLY A 41 5.63 2.43 -0.22
C GLY A 41 4.70 1.31 0.22
N HIS A 42 3.83 1.62 1.19
CA HIS A 42 2.82 0.72 1.76
C HIS A 42 1.42 1.20 1.38
N VAL A 43 0.41 0.33 1.48
CA VAL A 43 -0.96 0.69 1.13
C VAL A 43 -1.94 0.45 2.27
N LEU A 44 -2.97 1.30 2.34
CA LEU A 44 -4.13 1.12 3.19
C LEU A 44 -5.36 0.84 2.29
N LEU A 45 -5.96 -0.31 2.46
CA LEU A 45 -7.20 -0.68 1.78
C LEU A 45 -8.39 -0.37 2.69
N GLU A 46 -9.26 0.50 2.23
CA GLU A 46 -10.46 0.90 2.97
C GLU A 46 -11.69 0.40 2.22
N ASP A 47 -12.29 -0.66 2.74
CA ASP A 47 -13.42 -1.29 2.05
C ASP A 47 -14.25 -2.17 2.99
N ALA A 48 -15.46 -2.49 2.55
CA ALA A 48 -16.33 -3.43 3.22
C ALA A 48 -15.67 -4.82 3.42
N PRO A 49 -16.12 -5.61 4.40
CA PRO A 49 -15.70 -7.00 4.52
C PRO A 49 -16.07 -7.80 3.24
N GLY A 50 -15.26 -8.82 2.93
CA GLY A 50 -15.57 -9.72 1.82
C GLY A 50 -15.11 -9.28 0.43
N THR A 51 -14.50 -8.12 0.24
CA THR A 51 -14.02 -7.61 -1.06
C THR A 51 -12.70 -8.24 -1.54
N GLY A 52 -12.22 -9.31 -0.91
CA GLY A 52 -11.06 -10.07 -1.38
C GLY A 52 -9.69 -9.50 -0.97
N LYS A 53 -9.61 -8.59 0.01
CA LYS A 53 -8.34 -7.97 0.48
C LYS A 53 -7.27 -9.00 0.85
N THR A 54 -7.66 -10.05 1.58
CA THR A 54 -6.74 -11.15 1.96
C THR A 54 -6.28 -11.94 0.74
N THR A 55 -7.18 -12.19 -0.19
CA THR A 55 -6.89 -12.90 -1.45
C THR A 55 -5.92 -12.11 -2.32
N LEU A 56 -6.10 -10.78 -2.43
CA LEU A 56 -5.21 -9.88 -3.14
C LEU A 56 -3.77 -9.94 -2.57
N ALA A 57 -3.63 -9.83 -1.25
CA ALA A 57 -2.32 -9.88 -0.59
C ALA A 57 -1.62 -11.24 -0.77
N LYS A 58 -2.36 -12.34 -0.65
CA LYS A 58 -1.84 -13.69 -0.89
C LYS A 58 -1.45 -13.91 -2.34
N ALA A 59 -2.27 -13.45 -3.30
CA ALA A 59 -1.99 -13.57 -4.73
C ALA A 59 -0.71 -12.81 -5.10
N LEU A 60 -0.53 -11.59 -4.57
CA LEU A 60 0.69 -10.81 -4.76
C LEU A 60 1.93 -11.55 -4.22
N ALA A 61 1.88 -12.01 -2.96
CA ALA A 61 2.99 -12.71 -2.32
C ALA A 61 3.36 -14.00 -3.08
N LYS A 62 2.36 -14.80 -3.48
CA LYS A 62 2.58 -16.00 -4.30
C LYS A 62 3.21 -15.68 -5.65
N SER A 63 2.76 -14.61 -6.31
CA SER A 63 3.29 -14.19 -7.61
C SER A 63 4.77 -13.82 -7.57
N LEU A 64 5.26 -13.40 -6.39
CA LEU A 64 6.66 -13.02 -6.14
C LEU A 64 7.50 -14.13 -5.51
N GLY A 65 6.91 -15.27 -5.15
CA GLY A 65 7.59 -16.26 -4.31
C GLY A 65 8.01 -15.68 -2.95
N ALA A 66 7.29 -14.66 -2.47
CA ALA A 66 7.63 -13.89 -1.28
C ALA A 66 7.06 -14.51 -0.01
N GLY A 67 7.78 -14.36 1.11
CA GLY A 67 7.23 -14.67 2.44
C GLY A 67 6.00 -13.80 2.73
N PHE A 68 4.96 -14.42 3.27
CA PHE A 68 3.68 -13.79 3.58
C PHE A 68 3.26 -14.08 5.02
N ASN A 69 2.89 -13.05 5.77
CA ASN A 69 2.22 -13.18 7.05
C ASN A 69 0.92 -12.38 7.05
N ARG A 70 -0.08 -12.90 7.77
CA ARG A 70 -1.31 -12.17 8.09
C ARG A 70 -1.37 -11.94 9.59
N LEU A 71 -1.61 -10.73 9.98
CA LEU A 71 -1.83 -10.31 11.34
C LEU A 71 -3.21 -9.67 11.46
N GLN A 72 -4.11 -10.30 12.22
CA GLN A 72 -5.41 -9.75 12.56
C GLN A 72 -5.25 -8.82 13.75
N PHE A 73 -5.62 -7.57 13.59
CA PHE A 73 -5.59 -6.60 14.68
C PHE A 73 -6.82 -6.76 15.57
N THR A 74 -6.60 -6.88 16.87
CA THR A 74 -7.63 -7.03 17.91
C THR A 74 -7.31 -6.07 19.07
N PRO A 75 -8.30 -5.71 19.93
CA PRO A 75 -8.07 -4.78 21.02
C PRO A 75 -7.01 -5.23 22.04
N ASP A 76 -6.81 -6.51 22.19
CA ASP A 76 -5.85 -7.15 23.10
C ASP A 76 -4.46 -7.38 22.49
N LEU A 77 -4.28 -7.14 21.18
CA LEU A 77 -2.99 -7.31 20.50
C LEU A 77 -1.94 -6.35 21.06
N LEU A 78 -0.77 -6.90 21.42
CA LEU A 78 0.36 -6.15 21.96
C LEU A 78 1.39 -5.82 20.88
N PRO A 79 2.21 -4.77 21.06
CA PRO A 79 3.35 -4.48 20.18
C PRO A 79 4.33 -5.66 20.02
N SER A 80 4.57 -6.42 21.10
CA SER A 80 5.41 -7.62 21.09
C SER A 80 4.90 -8.71 20.15
N ASP A 81 3.58 -8.82 19.99
CA ASP A 81 2.96 -9.80 19.09
C ASP A 81 3.23 -9.48 17.63
N ILE A 82 3.52 -8.22 17.33
CA ILE A 82 3.89 -7.73 15.98
C ILE A 82 5.39 -7.81 15.75
N LEU A 83 6.17 -7.26 16.69
CA LEU A 83 7.60 -7.04 16.54
C LEU A 83 8.44 -8.24 16.94
N GLY A 84 7.90 -9.11 17.79
CA GLY A 84 8.63 -10.18 18.42
C GLY A 84 9.08 -9.84 19.85
N VAL A 85 9.63 -10.82 20.52
CA VAL A 85 10.00 -10.78 21.95
C VAL A 85 11.22 -11.61 22.23
N SER A 86 12.06 -11.18 23.17
CA SER A 86 13.16 -12.01 23.68
C SER A 86 12.66 -12.89 24.82
N ILE A 87 12.85 -14.20 24.68
CA ILE A 87 12.49 -15.21 25.67
C ILE A 87 13.76 -15.79 26.25
N PHE A 88 13.83 -15.96 27.58
CA PHE A 88 14.96 -16.58 28.23
C PHE A 88 14.96 -18.09 27.98
N ASP A 89 15.99 -18.59 27.30
CA ASP A 89 16.22 -20.00 27.08
C ASP A 89 16.97 -20.59 28.30
N GLN A 90 16.28 -21.42 29.08
CA GLN A 90 16.85 -22.03 30.28
C GLN A 90 18.00 -23.00 29.99
N LYS A 91 18.02 -23.63 28.80
CA LYS A 91 19.08 -24.58 28.43
C LYS A 91 20.35 -23.87 28.07
N GLU A 92 20.23 -22.76 27.33
CA GLU A 92 21.38 -21.97 26.86
C GLU A 92 21.73 -20.83 27.84
N GLN A 93 20.93 -20.64 28.90
CA GLN A 93 21.10 -19.54 29.89
C GLN A 93 21.24 -18.16 29.21
N ALA A 94 20.50 -17.96 28.12
CA ALA A 94 20.58 -16.75 27.29
C ALA A 94 19.18 -16.33 26.80
N PHE A 95 19.03 -15.04 26.52
CA PHE A 95 17.85 -14.53 25.85
C PHE A 95 17.91 -14.82 24.36
N ARG A 96 16.86 -15.45 23.83
CA ARG A 96 16.66 -15.66 22.39
C ARG A 96 15.54 -14.78 21.88
N PHE A 97 15.80 -14.05 20.81
CA PHE A 97 14.78 -13.28 20.13
C PHE A 97 13.91 -14.17 19.24
N HIS A 98 12.62 -14.15 19.49
CA HIS A 98 11.60 -14.74 18.64
C HIS A 98 10.99 -13.66 17.77
N ALA A 99 11.29 -13.74 16.46
CA ALA A 99 10.83 -12.76 15.49
C ALA A 99 9.30 -12.75 15.37
N GLY A 100 8.71 -11.58 15.39
CA GLY A 100 7.28 -11.39 15.17
C GLY A 100 6.88 -11.45 13.69
N PRO A 101 5.57 -11.41 13.40
CA PRO A 101 5.03 -11.47 12.03
C PRO A 101 5.55 -10.39 11.09
N VAL A 102 6.06 -9.27 11.61
CA VAL A 102 6.63 -8.17 10.81
C VAL A 102 7.87 -8.59 10.02
N PHE A 103 8.57 -9.66 10.44
CA PHE A 103 9.72 -10.19 9.71
C PHE A 103 9.29 -11.06 8.54
N THR A 104 8.70 -10.42 7.53
CA THR A 104 8.25 -11.03 6.28
C THR A 104 8.37 -10.04 5.13
N HIS A 105 8.20 -10.50 3.88
CA HIS A 105 8.23 -9.62 2.71
C HIS A 105 6.90 -8.90 2.48
N VAL A 106 5.79 -9.64 2.63
CA VAL A 106 4.43 -9.09 2.49
C VAL A 106 3.67 -9.35 3.77
N LEU A 107 3.30 -8.29 4.47
CA LEU A 107 2.48 -8.34 5.67
C LEU A 107 1.08 -7.81 5.37
N LEU A 108 0.07 -8.63 5.59
CA LEU A 108 -1.32 -8.18 5.66
C LEU A 108 -1.65 -7.82 7.12
N ALA A 109 -1.79 -6.52 7.40
CA ALA A 109 -2.24 -5.99 8.68
C ALA A 109 -3.75 -5.77 8.61
N ASP A 110 -4.51 -6.77 9.02
CA ASP A 110 -5.97 -6.80 8.84
C ASP A 110 -6.68 -6.08 9.98
N GLU A 111 -7.59 -5.15 9.65
CA GLU A 111 -8.37 -4.32 10.58
C GLU A 111 -7.51 -3.51 11.57
N ILE A 112 -6.51 -2.79 11.05
CA ILE A 112 -5.52 -2.07 11.86
C ILE A 112 -6.14 -1.12 12.89
N ASN A 113 -7.32 -0.58 12.60
CA ASN A 113 -8.06 0.33 13.48
C ASN A 113 -8.70 -0.34 14.70
N ARG A 114 -8.65 -1.70 14.83
CA ARG A 114 -9.18 -2.41 16.02
C ARG A 114 -8.20 -2.48 17.18
N ALA A 115 -6.90 -2.39 16.93
CA ALA A 115 -5.91 -2.42 18.00
C ALA A 115 -5.67 -1.04 18.63
N SER A 116 -5.08 -1.05 19.82
CA SER A 116 -4.73 0.17 20.54
C SER A 116 -3.79 1.08 19.74
N PRO A 117 -3.80 2.40 19.96
CA PRO A 117 -2.87 3.33 19.29
C PRO A 117 -1.39 2.97 19.50
N ARG A 118 -1.04 2.38 20.63
CA ARG A 118 0.33 1.92 20.93
C ARG A 118 0.74 0.77 20.00
N THR A 119 -0.16 -0.16 19.78
CA THR A 119 0.05 -1.32 18.90
C THR A 119 0.11 -0.90 17.43
N GLN A 120 -0.78 0.02 17.01
CA GLN A 120 -0.71 0.62 15.68
C GLN A 120 0.63 1.33 15.44
N SER A 121 1.08 2.15 16.41
CA SER A 121 2.34 2.90 16.31
C SER A 121 3.54 1.98 16.13
N ALA A 122 3.58 0.81 16.75
CA ALA A 122 4.67 -0.16 16.61
C ALA A 122 4.82 -0.65 15.16
N LEU A 123 3.71 -1.02 14.50
CA LEU A 123 3.75 -1.39 13.08
C LEU A 123 4.14 -0.20 12.19
N LEU A 124 3.54 0.96 12.43
CA LEU A 124 3.78 2.15 11.61
C LEU A 124 5.22 2.67 11.74
N GLU A 125 5.85 2.51 12.91
CA GLU A 125 7.27 2.80 13.08
C GLU A 125 8.13 1.83 12.26
N ALA A 126 7.86 0.54 12.35
CA ALA A 126 8.53 -0.48 11.56
C ALA A 126 8.41 -0.23 10.03
N MET A 127 7.23 0.24 9.57
CA MET A 127 7.01 0.64 8.17
C MET A 127 7.86 1.86 7.76
N GLY A 128 7.99 2.84 8.65
CA GLY A 128 8.72 4.08 8.34
C GLY A 128 10.22 3.91 8.34
N GLU A 129 10.74 3.07 9.23
CA GLU A 129 12.17 2.94 9.50
C GLU A 129 12.80 1.70 8.82
N GLY A 130 12.00 0.74 8.34
CA GLY A 130 12.48 -0.55 7.81
C GLY A 130 13.23 -1.39 8.85
N GLN A 131 12.99 -1.11 10.13
CA GLN A 131 13.62 -1.78 11.26
C GLN A 131 12.73 -1.75 12.49
N VAL A 132 13.05 -2.61 13.46
CA VAL A 132 12.42 -2.63 14.78
C VAL A 132 13.46 -2.59 15.88
N SER A 133 13.14 -1.96 17.01
CA SER A 133 14.00 -1.93 18.19
C SER A 133 13.30 -2.69 19.33
N VAL A 134 13.89 -3.81 19.74
CA VAL A 134 13.40 -4.66 20.83
C VAL A 134 14.55 -4.94 21.78
N ASP A 135 14.33 -4.72 23.08
CA ASP A 135 15.30 -4.93 24.14
C ASP A 135 16.65 -4.23 23.88
N GLY A 136 16.61 -2.98 23.41
CA GLY A 136 17.81 -2.19 23.09
C GLY A 136 18.55 -2.63 21.85
N THR A 137 18.08 -3.65 21.14
CA THR A 137 18.69 -4.14 19.89
C THR A 137 17.85 -3.75 18.68
N THR A 138 18.47 -3.08 17.72
CA THR A 138 17.85 -2.74 16.44
C THR A 138 18.02 -3.90 15.45
N ARG A 139 16.91 -4.32 14.84
CA ARG A 139 16.84 -5.40 13.85
C ARG A 139 16.23 -4.88 12.56
N ARG A 140 16.94 -5.04 11.45
CA ARG A 140 16.41 -4.66 10.13
C ARG A 140 15.35 -5.65 9.69
N LEU A 141 14.30 -5.13 9.03
CA LEU A 141 13.30 -5.95 8.37
C LEU A 141 13.84 -6.56 7.07
N ILE A 142 13.17 -7.62 6.64
CA ILE A 142 13.51 -8.31 5.38
C ILE A 142 13.09 -7.41 4.21
N GLU A 143 13.99 -7.15 3.26
CA GLU A 143 13.66 -6.40 2.05
C GLU A 143 13.32 -7.33 0.87
N PRO A 144 12.32 -6.96 0.08
CA PRO A 144 11.41 -5.82 0.22
C PRO A 144 10.39 -6.06 1.34
N PHE A 145 10.18 -5.09 2.22
CA PHE A 145 9.09 -5.10 3.20
C PHE A 145 7.91 -4.31 2.64
N PHE A 146 6.76 -4.96 2.53
CA PHE A 146 5.53 -4.34 2.00
C PHE A 146 4.34 -4.66 2.88
N VAL A 147 3.70 -3.63 3.41
CA VAL A 147 2.50 -3.74 4.24
C VAL A 147 1.27 -3.39 3.41
N ILE A 148 0.31 -4.29 3.44
CA ILE A 148 -1.07 -4.07 3.01
C ILE A 148 -1.89 -4.01 4.29
N ALA A 149 -2.24 -2.81 4.75
CA ALA A 149 -3.13 -2.65 5.89
C ALA A 149 -4.58 -2.58 5.41
N THR A 150 -5.51 -3.05 6.23
CA THR A 150 -6.95 -2.90 5.95
C THR A 150 -7.63 -2.13 7.06
N GLN A 151 -8.66 -1.39 6.70
CA GLN A 151 -9.55 -0.70 7.61
C GLN A 151 -10.98 -0.88 7.13
N ASN A 152 -11.89 -1.15 8.08
CA ASN A 152 -13.32 -1.19 7.79
C ASN A 152 -13.93 0.17 8.16
N PRO A 153 -14.43 0.96 7.19
CA PRO A 153 -14.99 2.28 7.46
C PRO A 153 -16.34 2.22 8.18
N VAL A 154 -17.05 1.10 8.13
CA VAL A 154 -18.41 0.95 8.68
C VAL A 154 -18.38 0.63 10.18
N GLU A 155 -17.33 -0.01 10.67
CA GLU A 155 -17.18 -0.35 12.09
C GLU A 155 -16.61 0.82 12.87
N SER A 156 -17.48 1.62 13.51
CA SER A 156 -17.08 2.73 14.38
C SER A 156 -17.00 2.36 15.85
N HIS A 157 -17.72 1.32 16.31
CA HIS A 157 -17.73 0.89 17.70
C HIS A 157 -16.52 0.01 18.04
N GLY A 158 -15.77 0.37 19.08
CA GLY A 158 -14.60 -0.38 19.52
C GLY A 158 -13.39 -0.27 18.61
N THR A 159 -13.31 0.79 17.78
CA THR A 159 -12.17 1.07 16.93
C THR A 159 -11.44 2.34 17.35
N TYR A 160 -10.15 2.37 17.05
CA TYR A 160 -9.26 3.51 17.25
C TYR A 160 -8.84 4.03 15.87
N PRO A 161 -9.40 5.16 15.40
CA PRO A 161 -9.01 5.72 14.10
C PRO A 161 -7.51 6.05 14.08
N LEU A 162 -6.89 5.81 12.93
CA LEU A 162 -5.50 6.18 12.73
C LEU A 162 -5.37 7.71 12.72
N PRO A 163 -4.49 8.30 13.55
CA PRO A 163 -4.19 9.73 13.48
C PRO A 163 -3.61 10.13 12.10
N GLU A 164 -3.84 11.37 11.68
CA GLU A 164 -3.41 11.90 10.38
C GLU A 164 -1.89 11.73 10.16
N ALA A 165 -1.07 11.97 11.20
CA ALA A 165 0.38 11.80 11.14
C ALA A 165 0.80 10.35 10.89
N GLN A 166 -0.03 9.38 11.27
CA GLN A 166 0.18 7.96 11.03
C GLN A 166 -0.31 7.55 9.64
N MET A 167 -1.41 8.14 9.18
CA MET A 167 -1.93 7.94 7.82
C MET A 167 -0.90 8.37 6.76
N ASP A 168 -0.09 9.38 7.02
CA ASP A 168 0.95 9.89 6.11
C ASP A 168 2.07 8.86 5.83
N ARG A 169 2.17 7.78 6.59
CA ARG A 169 3.12 6.67 6.36
C ARG A 169 2.68 5.72 5.23
N PHE A 170 1.40 5.68 4.90
CA PHE A 170 0.92 4.94 3.75
C PHE A 170 1.13 5.74 2.46
N MET A 171 1.73 5.11 1.45
CA MET A 171 1.91 5.76 0.14
C MET A 171 0.57 6.03 -0.51
N MET A 172 -0.35 5.09 -0.45
CA MET A 172 -1.68 5.18 -1.04
C MET A 172 -2.75 4.62 -0.11
N ARG A 173 -3.95 5.23 -0.19
CA ARG A 173 -5.19 4.68 0.33
C ARG A 173 -6.19 4.56 -0.82
N PHE A 174 -6.78 3.39 -0.97
CA PHE A 174 -7.83 3.16 -1.97
C PHE A 174 -8.74 2.00 -1.56
N SER A 175 -9.92 1.94 -2.20
CA SER A 175 -10.86 0.83 -2.07
C SER A 175 -10.75 -0.05 -3.31
N PRO A 176 -10.65 -1.38 -3.17
CA PRO A 176 -10.87 -2.30 -4.28
C PRO A 176 -12.27 -2.17 -4.86
N GLY A 177 -13.28 -1.98 -4.01
CA GLY A 177 -14.67 -1.88 -4.40
C GLY A 177 -15.29 -3.22 -4.81
N TYR A 178 -16.58 -3.16 -5.13
CA TYR A 178 -17.29 -4.31 -5.66
C TYR A 178 -17.00 -4.48 -7.15
N VAL A 179 -17.02 -5.72 -7.60
CA VAL A 179 -16.94 -6.06 -9.03
C VAL A 179 -18.33 -5.98 -9.69
N SER A 180 -18.39 -6.01 -11.02
CA SER A 180 -19.69 -6.08 -11.70
C SER A 180 -20.37 -7.43 -11.45
N PRO A 181 -21.71 -7.50 -11.58
CA PRO A 181 -22.44 -8.77 -11.41
C PRO A 181 -21.91 -9.90 -12.29
N GLU A 182 -21.49 -9.59 -13.52
CA GLU A 182 -20.94 -10.57 -14.46
C GLU A 182 -19.60 -11.12 -13.95
N MET A 183 -18.77 -10.27 -13.34
CA MET A 183 -17.52 -10.70 -12.74
C MET A 183 -17.74 -11.50 -11.47
N GLU A 184 -18.78 -11.17 -10.70
CA GLU A 184 -19.17 -11.92 -9.51
C GLU A 184 -19.60 -13.34 -9.88
N VAL A 185 -20.41 -13.50 -10.94
CA VAL A 185 -20.76 -14.82 -11.51
C VAL A 185 -19.52 -15.60 -11.94
N ALA A 186 -18.56 -14.93 -12.59
CA ALA A 186 -17.32 -15.57 -12.98
C ALA A 186 -16.46 -16.01 -11.78
N ILE A 187 -16.47 -15.25 -10.68
CA ILE A 187 -15.77 -15.62 -9.43
C ILE A 187 -16.43 -16.85 -8.79
N LEU A 188 -17.76 -16.95 -8.80
CA LEU A 188 -18.47 -18.12 -8.30
C LEU A 188 -18.11 -19.38 -9.10
N GLY A 189 -18.12 -19.29 -10.44
CA GLY A 189 -17.74 -20.40 -11.30
C GLY A 189 -16.30 -20.89 -11.08
N ASP A 190 -15.34 -19.98 -10.85
CA ASP A 190 -13.97 -20.37 -10.58
C ASP A 190 -13.77 -21.15 -9.27
N GLN A 191 -14.70 -20.98 -8.31
CA GLN A 191 -14.63 -21.65 -7.02
C GLN A 191 -15.40 -22.97 -6.93
N GLU A 192 -16.03 -23.40 -8.01
CA GLU A 192 -16.78 -24.67 -8.03
C GLU A 192 -15.90 -25.91 -7.78
N THR A 193 -14.65 -25.89 -8.21
CA THR A 193 -13.75 -27.05 -8.10
C THR A 193 -12.59 -26.83 -7.16
N ALA A 194 -11.97 -25.64 -7.15
CA ALA A 194 -10.81 -25.31 -6.32
C ALA A 194 -10.69 -23.80 -6.16
N HIS A 195 -10.06 -23.34 -5.08
CA HIS A 195 -9.82 -21.92 -4.89
C HIS A 195 -8.76 -21.40 -5.91
N PRO A 196 -9.03 -20.34 -6.71
CA PRO A 196 -8.13 -19.83 -7.74
C PRO A 196 -6.69 -19.56 -7.28
N LEU A 197 -6.50 -19.23 -5.99
CA LEU A 197 -5.18 -19.10 -5.38
C LEU A 197 -4.32 -20.36 -5.47
N GLU A 198 -4.91 -21.55 -5.55
CA GLU A 198 -4.16 -22.81 -5.65
C GLU A 198 -3.52 -22.95 -7.02
N GLY A 199 -4.17 -22.42 -8.05
CA GLY A 199 -3.73 -22.48 -9.44
C GLY A 199 -2.63 -21.50 -9.84
N ILE A 200 -2.23 -20.57 -8.94
CA ILE A 200 -1.14 -19.62 -9.23
C ILE A 200 0.13 -19.97 -8.46
N GLY A 201 1.28 -19.66 -9.08
CA GLY A 201 2.62 -19.80 -8.49
C GLY A 201 3.45 -18.53 -8.69
N ALA A 202 4.71 -18.59 -8.32
CA ALA A 202 5.66 -17.50 -8.55
C ALA A 202 5.90 -17.30 -10.05
N VAL A 203 5.76 -16.08 -10.52
CA VAL A 203 6.03 -15.64 -11.90
C VAL A 203 7.16 -14.62 -11.98
N ALA A 204 7.62 -14.16 -10.83
CA ALA A 204 8.75 -13.26 -10.66
C ALA A 204 9.46 -13.54 -9.33
N THR A 205 10.71 -13.15 -9.24
CA THR A 205 11.53 -13.26 -8.03
C THR A 205 11.59 -11.92 -7.29
N LEU A 206 12.10 -11.95 -6.05
CA LEU A 206 12.36 -10.72 -5.29
C LEU A 206 13.47 -9.86 -5.95
N GLU A 207 14.43 -10.51 -6.64
CA GLU A 207 15.46 -9.77 -7.40
C GLU A 207 14.88 -9.09 -8.64
N ASP A 208 13.93 -9.73 -9.34
CA ASP A 208 13.20 -9.09 -10.44
C ASP A 208 12.44 -7.85 -9.95
N LEU A 209 11.79 -7.94 -8.78
CA LEU A 209 11.13 -6.79 -8.15
C LEU A 209 12.13 -5.68 -7.76
N ALA A 210 13.29 -6.05 -7.20
CA ALA A 210 14.35 -5.09 -6.90
C ALA A 210 14.85 -4.39 -8.18
N GLY A 211 14.99 -5.13 -9.28
CA GLY A 211 15.28 -4.59 -10.60
C GLY A 211 14.21 -3.61 -11.08
N ALA A 212 12.92 -3.96 -10.94
CA ALA A 212 11.81 -3.09 -11.29
C ALA A 212 11.79 -1.80 -10.44
N ARG A 213 12.10 -1.88 -9.14
CA ARG A 213 12.24 -0.71 -8.26
C ARG A 213 13.36 0.22 -8.70
N ARG A 214 14.53 -0.33 -9.06
CA ARG A 214 15.65 0.46 -9.60
C ARG A 214 15.27 1.15 -10.91
N ALA A 215 14.62 0.42 -11.83
CA ALA A 215 14.15 0.95 -13.10
C ALA A 215 13.10 2.05 -12.92
N ALA A 216 12.12 1.87 -12.03
CA ALA A 216 11.12 2.88 -11.74
C ALA A 216 11.76 4.18 -11.21
N ARG A 217 12.74 4.08 -10.31
CA ARG A 217 13.48 5.27 -9.82
C ARG A 217 14.24 5.99 -10.92
N ALA A 218 14.67 5.30 -11.96
CA ALA A 218 15.37 5.87 -13.10
C ALA A 218 14.43 6.49 -14.16
N VAL A 219 13.10 6.25 -14.11
CA VAL A 219 12.14 6.86 -15.03
C VAL A 219 12.22 8.39 -14.92
N PRO A 220 12.50 9.11 -16.01
CA PRO A 220 12.60 10.57 -16.01
C PRO A 220 11.28 11.23 -15.64
N ILE A 221 11.37 12.37 -14.95
CA ILE A 221 10.26 13.27 -14.69
C ILE A 221 10.71 14.70 -14.96
N ALA A 222 10.01 15.39 -15.84
CA ALA A 222 10.32 16.76 -16.25
C ALA A 222 10.21 17.72 -15.04
N PRO A 223 11.03 18.80 -15.00
CA PRO A 223 10.95 19.81 -13.95
C PRO A 223 9.55 20.41 -13.78
N GLU A 224 8.84 20.63 -14.89
CA GLU A 224 7.48 21.16 -14.92
C GLU A 224 6.49 20.23 -14.19
N LEU A 225 6.63 18.92 -14.38
CA LEU A 225 5.82 17.92 -13.68
C LEU A 225 6.14 17.83 -12.18
N LYS A 226 7.39 18.06 -11.78
CA LYS A 226 7.74 18.18 -10.36
C LYS A 226 7.08 19.42 -9.73
N ARG A 227 7.05 20.56 -10.46
CA ARG A 227 6.33 21.77 -10.02
C ARG A 227 4.83 21.49 -9.93
N TYR A 228 4.25 20.83 -10.93
CA TYR A 228 2.84 20.44 -10.92
C TYR A 228 2.47 19.60 -9.71
N ILE A 229 3.27 18.57 -9.36
CA ILE A 229 3.08 17.78 -8.14
C ILE A 229 3.10 18.67 -6.88
N VAL A 230 4.09 19.55 -6.77
CA VAL A 230 4.22 20.46 -5.61
C VAL A 230 3.04 21.44 -5.55
N GLU A 231 2.57 21.93 -6.68
CA GLU A 231 1.42 22.82 -6.74
C GLU A 231 0.12 22.12 -6.35
N LEU A 232 -0.14 20.90 -6.86
CA LEU A 232 -1.28 20.08 -6.45
C LEU A 232 -1.30 19.88 -4.92
N VAL A 233 -0.17 19.45 -4.35
CA VAL A 233 -0.05 19.22 -2.90
C VAL A 233 -0.15 20.56 -2.14
N GLY A 234 0.48 21.62 -2.64
CA GLY A 234 0.44 22.94 -2.02
C GLY A 234 -0.96 23.52 -1.94
N ARG A 235 -1.75 23.40 -3.01
CA ARG A 235 -3.14 23.88 -3.07
C ARG A 235 -4.04 23.22 -2.02
N THR A 236 -3.76 22.01 -1.61
CA THR A 236 -4.54 21.37 -0.52
C THR A 236 -4.44 22.11 0.80
N ARG A 237 -3.36 22.89 1.05
CA ARG A 237 -3.12 23.62 2.30
C ARG A 237 -3.96 24.88 2.43
N THR A 238 -4.46 25.38 1.31
CA THR A 238 -5.30 26.59 1.23
C THR A 238 -6.69 26.29 0.69
N ALA A 239 -7.03 25.01 0.51
CA ALA A 239 -8.33 24.60 0.01
C ALA A 239 -9.41 24.82 1.08
N GLU A 240 -10.58 25.30 0.67
CA GLU A 240 -11.71 25.56 1.55
C GLU A 240 -12.13 24.26 2.29
N GLY A 241 -12.41 24.36 3.57
CA GLY A 241 -12.81 23.23 4.41
C GLY A 241 -11.69 22.25 4.76
N VAL A 242 -10.44 22.58 4.46
CA VAL A 242 -9.26 21.81 4.87
C VAL A 242 -8.59 22.47 6.06
N GLN A 243 -8.55 21.77 7.19
CA GLN A 243 -7.86 22.20 8.41
C GLN A 243 -6.35 21.95 8.33
N LEU A 244 -5.95 20.78 7.77
CA LEU A 244 -4.56 20.43 7.54
C LEU A 244 -4.41 19.83 6.15
N GLY A 245 -3.62 20.51 5.29
CA GLY A 245 -3.29 20.04 3.95
C GLY A 245 -2.15 19.02 3.95
N ALA A 246 -1.90 18.43 2.79
CA ALA A 246 -0.90 17.38 2.65
C ALA A 246 0.54 17.91 2.83
N SER A 247 1.40 17.05 3.41
CA SER A 247 2.81 17.30 3.69
C SER A 247 3.70 17.15 2.43
N PRO A 248 4.97 17.60 2.45
CA PRO A 248 5.92 17.30 1.38
C PRO A 248 6.14 15.81 1.12
N ARG A 249 5.85 14.94 2.11
CA ARG A 249 5.88 13.48 1.95
C ARG A 249 4.86 13.02 0.90
N ALA A 250 3.71 13.69 0.77
CA ALA A 250 2.75 13.43 -0.28
C ALA A 250 3.32 13.72 -1.68
N SER A 251 4.07 14.80 -1.85
CA SER A 251 4.74 15.12 -3.12
C SER A 251 5.76 14.04 -3.51
N LEU A 252 6.54 13.57 -2.54
CA LEU A 252 7.50 12.48 -2.77
C LEU A 252 6.79 11.17 -3.11
N ALA A 253 5.75 10.82 -2.37
CA ALA A 253 4.94 9.62 -2.62
C ALA A 253 4.31 9.65 -4.02
N LEU A 254 3.71 10.77 -4.40
CA LEU A 254 3.09 10.94 -5.72
C LEU A 254 4.13 10.83 -6.85
N MET A 255 5.32 11.43 -6.68
CA MET A 255 6.41 11.32 -7.64
C MET A 255 6.88 9.86 -7.80
N LEU A 256 7.13 9.16 -6.71
CA LEU A 256 7.63 7.77 -6.75
C LEU A 256 6.58 6.83 -7.34
N ALA A 257 5.33 6.98 -6.95
CA ALA A 257 4.23 6.18 -7.48
C ALA A 257 3.98 6.45 -8.97
N SER A 258 4.06 7.70 -9.42
CA SER A 258 3.91 8.06 -10.85
C SER A 258 5.04 7.49 -11.70
N ARG A 259 6.27 7.44 -11.20
CA ARG A 259 7.38 6.78 -11.88
C ARG A 259 7.17 5.26 -12.02
N ALA A 260 6.68 4.63 -10.95
CA ALA A 260 6.37 3.21 -10.96
C ALA A 260 5.22 2.89 -11.95
N LEU A 261 4.22 3.77 -12.00
CA LEU A 261 3.10 3.65 -12.91
C LEU A 261 3.54 3.83 -14.37
N ALA A 262 4.39 4.81 -14.66
CA ALA A 262 4.96 5.02 -15.99
C ALA A 262 5.77 3.80 -16.46
N LEU A 263 6.56 3.17 -15.57
CA LEU A 263 7.25 1.92 -15.89
C LEU A 263 6.26 0.80 -16.22
N LEU A 264 5.20 0.64 -15.44
CA LEU A 264 4.16 -0.37 -15.66
C LEU A 264 3.49 -0.19 -17.03
N ASP A 265 3.22 1.05 -17.44
CA ASP A 265 2.65 1.40 -18.74
C ASP A 265 3.66 1.27 -19.90
N GLY A 266 4.95 1.10 -19.60
CA GLY A 266 6.00 1.09 -20.61
C GLY A 266 6.29 2.48 -21.18
N SER A 267 5.90 3.53 -20.46
CA SER A 267 6.26 4.90 -20.82
C SER A 267 7.72 5.18 -20.45
N GLY A 268 8.48 5.77 -21.35
CA GLY A 268 9.87 6.17 -21.11
C GLY A 268 10.01 7.36 -20.14
N PHE A 269 8.92 8.00 -19.74
CA PHE A 269 8.89 9.16 -18.84
C PHE A 269 7.53 9.29 -18.15
N VAL A 270 7.49 10.05 -17.05
CA VAL A 270 6.23 10.38 -16.37
C VAL A 270 5.44 11.38 -17.17
N THR A 271 4.12 11.14 -17.31
CA THR A 271 3.17 12.06 -17.96
C THR A 271 2.25 12.72 -16.92
N PRO A 272 1.55 13.81 -17.24
CA PRO A 272 0.52 14.37 -16.36
C PRO A 272 -0.56 13.34 -15.97
N GLY A 273 -0.94 12.45 -16.90
CA GLY A 273 -1.94 11.41 -16.66
C GLY A 273 -1.56 10.46 -15.52
N HIS A 274 -0.28 10.05 -15.42
CA HIS A 274 0.20 9.21 -14.31
C HIS A 274 0.05 9.91 -12.96
N ILE A 275 0.27 11.23 -12.91
CA ILE A 275 0.13 12.03 -11.69
C ILE A 275 -1.34 12.18 -11.31
N GLN A 276 -2.20 12.50 -12.28
CA GLN A 276 -3.64 12.69 -12.08
C GLN A 276 -4.33 11.42 -11.63
N GLU A 277 -3.99 10.24 -12.21
CA GLU A 277 -4.54 8.94 -11.82
C GLU A 277 -4.26 8.64 -10.34
N LEU A 278 -3.07 8.99 -9.86
CA LEU A 278 -2.63 8.67 -8.51
C LEU A 278 -2.86 9.80 -7.49
N ALA A 279 -3.26 10.99 -7.92
CA ALA A 279 -3.43 12.14 -7.03
C ALA A 279 -4.38 11.85 -5.86
N SER A 280 -5.58 11.35 -6.14
CA SER A 280 -6.57 11.05 -5.10
C SER A 280 -6.13 9.91 -4.16
N PRO A 281 -5.69 8.74 -4.65
CA PRO A 281 -5.18 7.67 -3.77
C PRO A 281 -4.00 8.10 -2.88
N VAL A 282 -3.15 9.02 -3.36
CA VAL A 282 -1.95 9.46 -2.63
C VAL A 282 -2.23 10.63 -1.69
N ILE A 283 -3.08 11.58 -2.08
CA ILE A 283 -3.24 12.85 -1.35
C ILE A 283 -4.44 12.81 -0.39
N ALA A 284 -5.58 12.24 -0.80
CA ALA A 284 -6.85 12.42 -0.11
C ALA A 284 -6.84 11.98 1.36
N HIS A 285 -6.15 10.89 1.68
CA HIS A 285 -6.08 10.35 3.05
C HIS A 285 -5.15 11.13 3.98
N ARG A 286 -4.41 12.10 3.46
CA ARG A 286 -3.48 12.96 4.20
C ARG A 286 -4.10 14.30 4.61
N LEU A 287 -5.36 14.52 4.20
CA LEU A 287 -6.06 15.77 4.48
C LEU A 287 -6.90 15.63 5.75
N ALA A 288 -6.68 16.52 6.72
CA ALA A 288 -7.63 16.71 7.81
C ALA A 288 -8.64 17.78 7.39
N LEU A 289 -9.92 17.40 7.33
CA LEU A 289 -10.99 18.30 6.96
C LEU A 289 -11.58 18.96 8.18
N ASP A 290 -12.03 20.21 8.03
CA ASP A 290 -12.84 20.88 9.03
C ASP A 290 -14.08 20.01 9.35
N PRO A 291 -14.40 19.80 10.65
CA PRO A 291 -15.55 18.98 11.03
C PRO A 291 -16.87 19.45 10.42
N GLN A 292 -17.08 20.77 10.31
CA GLN A 292 -18.29 21.33 9.73
C GLN A 292 -18.37 21.09 8.22
N ALA A 293 -17.24 21.25 7.51
CA ALA A 293 -17.15 20.95 6.09
C ALA A 293 -17.35 19.45 5.80
N ARG A 294 -16.79 18.59 6.65
CA ARG A 294 -17.00 17.14 6.57
C ARG A 294 -18.46 16.76 6.79
N PHE A 295 -19.11 17.36 7.76
CA PHE A 295 -20.54 17.15 8.03
C PHE A 295 -21.41 17.61 6.86
N SER A 296 -21.00 18.64 6.12
CA SER A 296 -21.66 19.13 4.89
C SER A 296 -21.35 18.28 3.65
N GLY A 297 -20.67 17.14 3.81
CA GLY A 297 -20.40 16.19 2.73
C GLY A 297 -19.07 16.37 1.99
N LEU A 298 -18.19 17.30 2.44
CA LEU A 298 -16.86 17.43 1.88
C LEU A 298 -16.03 16.18 2.18
N SER A 299 -15.33 15.65 1.17
CA SER A 299 -14.42 14.52 1.31
C SER A 299 -13.01 14.89 0.84
N GLY A 300 -11.99 14.19 1.36
CA GLY A 300 -10.62 14.37 0.89
C GLY A 300 -10.46 14.13 -0.62
N ALA A 301 -11.20 13.15 -1.17
CA ALA A 301 -11.23 12.90 -2.60
C ALA A 301 -11.85 14.08 -3.38
N GLY A 302 -12.96 14.65 -2.87
CA GLY A 302 -13.58 15.83 -3.47
C GLY A 302 -12.67 17.06 -3.46
N VAL A 303 -11.91 17.27 -2.38
CA VAL A 303 -10.88 18.33 -2.36
C VAL A 303 -9.83 18.11 -3.42
N VAL A 304 -9.30 16.89 -3.56
CA VAL A 304 -8.27 16.59 -4.57
C VAL A 304 -8.82 16.76 -5.98
N GLU A 305 -10.06 16.37 -6.23
CA GLU A 305 -10.73 16.57 -7.52
C GLU A 305 -10.87 18.07 -7.85
N ALA A 306 -11.28 18.88 -6.89
CA ALA A 306 -11.35 20.34 -7.07
C ALA A 306 -9.96 20.95 -7.34
N VAL A 307 -8.92 20.50 -6.64
CA VAL A 307 -7.54 20.93 -6.87
C VAL A 307 -7.06 20.54 -8.27
N LEU A 308 -7.33 19.32 -8.73
CA LEU A 308 -6.97 18.86 -10.09
C LEU A 308 -7.65 19.71 -11.19
N LYS A 309 -8.88 20.16 -10.95
CA LYS A 309 -9.59 21.07 -11.88
C LYS A 309 -9.02 22.49 -11.86
N ALA A 310 -8.52 22.94 -10.71
CA ALA A 310 -8.01 24.31 -10.54
C ALA A 310 -6.55 24.48 -10.98
N VAL A 311 -5.75 23.41 -10.98
CA VAL A 311 -4.33 23.43 -11.35
C VAL A 311 -4.17 22.79 -12.73
N PRO A 312 -3.91 23.58 -13.80
CA PRO A 312 -3.76 23.02 -15.13
C PRO A 312 -2.52 22.14 -15.22
N ALA A 313 -2.66 21.01 -15.91
CA ALA A 313 -1.51 20.18 -16.23
C ALA A 313 -0.58 20.91 -17.21
N PRO A 314 0.75 20.82 -17.04
CA PRO A 314 1.68 21.34 -18.02
C PRO A 314 1.51 20.61 -19.35
N ALA A 315 1.69 21.37 -20.45
CA ALA A 315 1.58 20.87 -21.81
C ALA A 315 2.69 19.87 -22.18
#